data_8c078ab45e6fa1a053a8d9896bb68213
#
_entry.id   8c078ab45e6fa1a053a8d9896bb68213
#
_cell.length_a   1.000
_cell.length_b   1.000
_cell.length_c   1.000
_cell.angle_alpha   90.00
_cell.angle_beta   90.00
_cell.angle_gamma   90.00
#
_symmetry.space_group_name_H-M   'P 1'
#
loop_
_entity.id
_entity.type
_entity.pdbx_description
1 polymer ?
#
loop_
_entity_poly.entity_id
_entity_poly.type
_entity_poly.pdbx_seq_one_letter_code
_entity_poly.pdbx_strand_id
1 'polypeptide(L)'
;MKIVKRVSLVLLLAVLIVFPMSYDNAYVHILLSQTLVNIVIVMGLNFITGLTGQMNLGTAGIMALGAYIAALTSTRLGTSPWIGFLLAIVMGIAIGWVLGYPSLRLKGVYLSLTTIGFSE
;
A
#
# COMPACT_ATOMS: atom_id res chain seq x y z
N MET A 1 26.25 14.38 -14.80
CA MET A 1 25.73 13.40 -13.85
C MET A 1 24.20 13.49 -13.62
N LYS A 2 23.59 14.65 -13.45
CA LYS A 2 22.13 14.78 -13.21
C LYS A 2 21.28 14.41 -14.43
N ILE A 3 21.73 14.70 -15.64
CA ILE A 3 21.01 14.41 -16.89
C ILE A 3 21.01 12.89 -17.14
N VAL A 4 22.14 12.22 -16.97
CA VAL A 4 22.25 10.77 -17.14
C VAL A 4 21.33 10.02 -16.17
N LYS A 5 21.23 10.44 -14.90
CA LYS A 5 20.30 9.88 -13.92
C LYS A 5 18.84 10.08 -14.33
N ARG A 6 18.49 11.26 -14.86
CA ARG A 6 17.11 11.51 -15.33
C ARG A 6 16.76 10.70 -16.57
N VAL A 7 17.67 10.60 -17.52
CA VAL A 7 17.47 9.77 -18.73
C VAL A 7 17.35 8.30 -18.36
N SER A 8 18.20 7.79 -17.47
CA SER A 8 18.12 6.42 -16.97
C SER A 8 16.80 6.15 -16.26
N LEU A 9 16.30 7.08 -15.46
CA LEU A 9 15.03 6.95 -14.73
C LEU A 9 13.84 6.95 -15.70
N VAL A 10 13.84 7.81 -16.70
CA VAL A 10 12.79 7.86 -17.73
C VAL A 10 12.81 6.60 -18.59
N LEU A 11 13.98 6.09 -18.93
CA LEU A 11 14.13 4.87 -19.70
C LEU A 11 13.64 3.63 -18.91
N LEU A 12 13.94 3.59 -17.62
CA LEU A 12 13.47 2.55 -16.71
C LEU A 12 11.95 2.58 -16.55
N LEU A 13 11.35 3.77 -16.41
CA LEU A 13 9.90 3.95 -16.36
C LEU A 13 9.24 3.55 -17.69
N ALA A 14 9.82 3.92 -18.82
CA ALA A 14 9.32 3.55 -20.13
C ALA A 14 9.34 2.02 -20.32
N VAL A 15 10.43 1.35 -19.95
CA VAL A 15 10.53 -0.12 -19.99
C VAL A 15 9.47 -0.76 -19.08
N LEU A 16 9.26 -0.22 -17.89
CA LEU A 16 8.28 -0.72 -16.91
C LEU A 16 6.83 -0.61 -17.41
N ILE A 17 6.53 0.40 -18.22
CA ILE A 17 5.20 0.60 -18.83
C ILE A 17 5.03 -0.23 -20.09
N VAL A 18 6.06 -0.29 -20.95
CA VAL A 18 5.98 -1.00 -22.25
C VAL A 18 6.06 -2.52 -22.07
N PHE A 19 6.81 -2.98 -21.09
CA PHE A 19 6.99 -4.42 -20.84
C PHE A 19 5.67 -5.18 -20.62
N PRO A 20 4.72 -4.72 -19.78
CA PRO A 20 3.44 -5.40 -19.62
C PRO A 20 2.52 -5.33 -20.85
N MET A 21 2.68 -4.30 -21.69
CA MET A 21 1.88 -4.18 -22.93
C MET A 21 2.35 -5.12 -24.04
N SER A 22 3.61 -5.56 -23.99
CA SER A 22 4.21 -6.45 -25.01
C SER A 22 4.00 -7.93 -24.71
N TYR A 23 3.66 -8.28 -23.48
CA TYR A 23 3.44 -9.66 -23.05
C TYR A 23 1.99 -9.86 -22.60
N ASP A 24 1.19 -10.49 -23.44
CA ASP A 24 -0.21 -10.83 -23.16
C ASP A 24 -0.30 -12.13 -22.32
N ASN A 25 0.35 -12.12 -21.17
CA ASN A 25 0.42 -13.27 -20.28
C ASN A 25 -0.15 -12.89 -18.90
N ALA A 26 -1.28 -13.52 -18.54
CA ALA A 26 -1.99 -13.26 -17.29
C ALA A 26 -1.07 -13.34 -16.06
N TYR A 27 -0.10 -14.25 -16.08
CA TYR A 27 0.88 -14.42 -15.01
C TYR A 27 1.77 -13.19 -14.82
N VAL A 28 2.24 -12.60 -15.93
CA VAL A 28 3.09 -11.38 -15.91
C VAL A 28 2.30 -10.20 -15.36
N HIS A 29 1.04 -10.05 -15.73
CA HIS A 29 0.16 -8.98 -15.20
C HIS A 29 -0.07 -9.10 -13.70
N ILE A 30 -0.28 -10.33 -13.20
CA ILE A 30 -0.44 -10.58 -11.76
C ILE A 30 0.85 -10.24 -11.01
N LEU A 31 2.00 -10.70 -11.50
CA LEU A 31 3.30 -10.42 -10.90
C LEU A 31 3.61 -8.92 -10.84
N LEU A 32 3.34 -8.19 -11.92
CA LEU A 32 3.57 -6.75 -11.98
C LEU A 32 2.66 -6.00 -11.02
N SER A 33 1.37 -6.35 -10.98
CA SER A 33 0.40 -5.75 -10.05
C SER A 33 0.83 -5.97 -8.61
N GLN A 34 1.25 -7.18 -8.26
CA GLN A 34 1.70 -7.52 -6.91
C GLN A 34 3.00 -6.79 -6.54
N THR A 35 3.91 -6.64 -7.49
CA THR A 35 5.15 -5.87 -7.30
C THR A 35 4.85 -4.40 -7.05
N LEU A 36 3.96 -3.79 -7.83
CA LEU A 36 3.57 -2.39 -7.65
C LEU A 36 2.90 -2.16 -6.29
N VAL A 37 2.01 -3.05 -5.87
CA VAL A 37 1.38 -2.98 -4.54
C VAL A 37 2.44 -3.07 -3.44
N ASN A 38 3.39 -4.00 -3.55
CA ASN A 38 4.47 -4.13 -2.56
C ASN A 38 5.36 -2.88 -2.52
N ILE A 39 5.66 -2.24 -3.65
CA ILE A 39 6.42 -0.98 -3.69
C ILE A 39 5.69 0.10 -2.91
N VAL A 40 4.38 0.27 -3.10
CA VAL A 40 3.58 1.27 -2.38
C VAL A 40 3.59 1.00 -0.88
N ILE A 41 3.44 -0.28 -0.47
CA ILE A 41 3.48 -0.69 0.94
C ILE A 41 4.83 -0.34 1.56
N VAL A 42 5.93 -0.70 0.90
CA VAL A 42 7.29 -0.43 1.39
C VAL A 42 7.57 1.07 1.47
N MET A 43 7.09 1.86 0.51
CA MET A 43 7.18 3.32 0.58
C MET A 43 6.42 3.88 1.79
N GLY A 44 5.20 3.41 2.04
CA GLY A 44 4.42 3.81 3.21
C GLY A 44 5.10 3.41 4.53
N LEU A 45 5.64 2.21 4.59
CA LEU A 45 6.38 1.73 5.75
C LEU A 45 7.64 2.56 6.00
N ASN A 46 8.39 2.88 4.94
CA ASN A 46 9.59 3.71 5.04
C ASN A 46 9.27 5.12 5.54
N PHE A 47 8.13 5.68 5.17
CA PHE A 47 7.65 6.97 5.66
C PHE A 47 7.40 6.93 7.17
N ILE A 48 6.70 5.90 7.65
CA ILE A 48 6.41 5.74 9.08
C ILE A 48 7.69 5.46 9.85
N THR A 49 8.47 4.46 9.45
CA THR A 49 9.69 4.05 10.16
C THR A 49 10.79 5.09 10.06
N GLY A 50 10.96 5.71 8.88
CA GLY A 50 12.03 6.68 8.64
C GLY A 50 11.81 8.03 9.32
N LEU A 51 10.57 8.51 9.39
CA LEU A 51 10.26 9.82 9.99
C LEU A 51 9.90 9.74 11.47
N THR A 52 9.22 8.67 11.90
CA THR A 52 8.75 8.54 13.29
C THR A 52 9.63 7.62 14.13
N GLY A 53 10.51 6.84 13.52
CA GLY A 53 11.37 5.86 14.20
C GLY A 53 10.58 4.71 14.84
N GLN A 54 9.30 4.54 14.47
CA GLN A 54 8.43 3.51 15.04
C GLN A 54 8.29 2.34 14.06
N MET A 55 8.42 1.12 14.56
CA MET A 55 8.15 -0.09 13.78
C MET A 55 6.64 -0.31 13.69
N ASN A 56 6.10 -0.30 12.47
CA ASN A 56 4.72 -0.65 12.22
C ASN A 56 4.65 -2.06 11.62
N LEU A 57 4.24 -3.02 12.40
CA LEU A 57 4.10 -4.43 11.97
C LEU A 57 2.67 -4.79 11.54
N GLY A 58 1.71 -3.88 11.72
CA GLY A 58 0.30 -4.10 11.33
C GLY A 58 -0.05 -3.67 9.92
N THR A 59 0.94 -3.41 9.06
CA THR A 59 0.72 -2.99 7.66
C THR A 59 -0.11 -4.01 6.88
N ALA A 60 0.07 -5.31 7.18
CA ALA A 60 -0.68 -6.40 6.55
C ALA A 60 -2.17 -6.33 6.87
N GLY A 61 -2.55 -6.03 8.12
CA GLY A 61 -3.95 -5.88 8.52
C GLY A 61 -4.64 -4.69 7.84
N ILE A 62 -3.96 -3.55 7.75
CA ILE A 62 -4.49 -2.36 7.06
C ILE A 62 -4.65 -2.64 5.56
N MET A 63 -3.69 -3.32 4.94
CA MET A 63 -3.77 -3.75 3.55
C MET A 63 -4.94 -4.71 3.31
N ALA A 64 -5.12 -5.71 4.17
CA ALA A 64 -6.22 -6.67 4.09
C ALA A 64 -7.58 -5.97 4.18
N LEU A 65 -7.76 -5.03 5.11
CA LEU A 65 -8.98 -4.24 5.23
C LEU A 65 -9.26 -3.40 3.99
N GLY A 66 -8.26 -2.71 3.45
CA GLY A 66 -8.41 -1.93 2.23
C GLY A 66 -8.82 -2.79 1.03
N ALA A 67 -8.17 -3.93 0.85
CA ALA A 67 -8.48 -4.89 -0.21
C ALA A 67 -9.89 -5.46 -0.05
N TYR A 68 -10.28 -5.82 1.17
CA TYR A 68 -11.60 -6.37 1.47
C TYR A 68 -12.73 -5.37 1.20
N ILE A 69 -12.56 -4.12 1.61
CA ILE A 69 -13.52 -3.04 1.35
C ILE A 69 -13.66 -2.80 -0.14
N ALA A 70 -12.55 -2.70 -0.87
CA ALA A 70 -12.57 -2.51 -2.32
C ALA A 70 -13.25 -3.69 -3.04
N ALA A 71 -12.95 -4.93 -2.64
CA ALA A 71 -13.53 -6.13 -3.21
C ALA A 71 -15.03 -6.23 -2.91
N LEU A 72 -15.47 -6.01 -1.67
CA LEU A 72 -16.89 -6.04 -1.29
C LEU A 72 -17.71 -4.98 -2.03
N THR A 73 -17.17 -3.78 -2.16
CA THR A 73 -17.84 -2.69 -2.86
C THR A 73 -18.02 -3.01 -4.35
N SER A 74 -16.98 -3.56 -4.97
CA SER A 74 -17.04 -3.94 -6.37
C SER A 74 -17.96 -5.13 -6.64
N THR A 75 -17.93 -6.17 -5.78
CA THR A 75 -18.66 -7.43 -6.02
C THR A 75 -20.11 -7.37 -5.55
N ARG A 76 -20.41 -6.74 -4.43
CA ARG A 76 -21.76 -6.72 -3.87
C ARG A 76 -22.61 -5.54 -4.32
N LEU A 77 -22.01 -4.37 -4.49
CA LEU A 77 -22.72 -3.17 -4.91
C LEU A 77 -22.71 -3.00 -6.44
N GLY A 78 -21.97 -3.83 -7.19
CA GLY A 78 -21.86 -3.72 -8.64
C GLY A 78 -21.35 -2.35 -9.12
N THR A 79 -20.74 -1.60 -8.22
CA THR A 79 -20.24 -0.25 -8.48
C THR A 79 -18.86 -0.29 -9.13
N SER A 80 -18.54 0.81 -9.82
CA SER A 80 -17.21 0.96 -10.43
C SER A 80 -16.09 0.76 -9.40
N PRO A 81 -15.00 0.09 -9.74
CA PRO A 81 -13.82 -0.10 -8.87
C PRO A 81 -13.29 1.20 -8.25
N TRP A 82 -13.50 2.33 -8.92
CA TRP A 82 -13.09 3.65 -8.42
C TRP A 82 -13.82 4.08 -7.14
N ILE A 83 -15.10 3.70 -7.00
CA ILE A 83 -15.86 3.98 -5.77
C ILE A 83 -15.33 3.13 -4.62
N GLY A 84 -15.00 1.87 -4.88
CA GLY A 84 -14.35 0.99 -3.91
C GLY A 84 -13.00 1.54 -3.43
N PHE A 85 -12.23 2.11 -4.35
CA PHE A 85 -10.96 2.76 -4.03
C PHE A 85 -11.14 3.99 -3.13
N LEU A 86 -12.10 4.87 -3.43
CA LEU A 86 -12.41 6.03 -2.58
C LEU A 86 -12.88 5.62 -1.18
N LEU A 87 -13.74 4.60 -1.08
CA LEU A 87 -14.18 4.07 0.20
C LEU A 87 -13.03 3.47 1.01
N ALA A 88 -12.13 2.74 0.36
CA ALA A 88 -10.94 2.20 1.00
C ALA A 88 -10.04 3.31 1.57
N ILE A 89 -9.89 4.44 0.85
CA ILE A 89 -9.14 5.61 1.35
C ILE A 89 -9.81 6.19 2.60
N VAL A 90 -11.11 6.44 2.56
CA VAL A 90 -11.86 7.02 3.70
C VAL A 90 -11.77 6.11 4.93
N MET A 91 -11.96 4.81 4.74
CA MET A 91 -11.83 3.83 5.82
C MET A 91 -10.39 3.71 6.32
N GLY A 92 -9.41 3.78 5.45
CA GLY A 92 -7.99 3.80 5.80
C GLY A 92 -7.64 5.00 6.69
N ILE A 93 -8.18 6.18 6.38
CA ILE A 93 -8.01 7.38 7.21
C ILE A 93 -8.68 7.21 8.58
N ALA A 94 -9.91 6.69 8.62
CA ALA A 94 -10.65 6.47 9.85
C ALA A 94 -9.92 5.47 10.77
N ILE A 95 -9.48 4.35 10.23
CA ILE A 95 -8.72 3.32 10.95
C ILE A 95 -7.37 3.88 11.41
N GLY A 96 -6.67 4.60 10.53
CA GLY A 96 -5.41 5.25 10.87
C GLY A 96 -5.56 6.25 12.02
N TRP A 97 -6.66 6.96 12.09
CA TRP A 97 -6.94 7.88 13.20
C TRP A 97 -7.25 7.12 14.50
N VAL A 98 -8.10 6.10 14.43
CA VAL A 98 -8.47 5.27 15.59
C VAL A 98 -7.25 4.55 16.17
N LEU A 99 -6.36 4.03 15.33
CA LEU A 99 -5.13 3.37 15.76
C LEU A 99 -4.04 4.37 16.16
N GLY A 100 -3.96 5.50 15.49
CA GLY A 100 -2.98 6.55 15.76
C GLY A 100 -3.17 7.23 17.11
N TYR A 101 -4.42 7.43 17.53
CA TYR A 101 -4.70 8.11 18.78
C TYR A 101 -4.14 7.40 20.03
N PRO A 102 -4.38 6.08 20.25
CA PRO A 102 -3.75 5.37 21.36
C PRO A 102 -2.24 5.15 21.13
N SER A 103 -1.82 5.05 19.88
CA SER A 103 -0.44 4.81 19.47
C SER A 103 0.51 5.94 19.86
N LEU A 104 0.03 7.19 19.88
CA LEU A 104 0.80 8.36 20.32
C LEU A 104 1.16 8.33 21.81
N ARG A 105 0.47 7.52 22.61
CA ARG A 105 0.74 7.33 24.04
C ARG A 105 1.68 6.18 24.33
N LEU A 106 1.96 5.32 23.36
CA LEU A 106 2.78 4.14 23.49
C LEU A 106 4.15 4.38 22.82
N LYS A 107 5.23 4.13 23.56
CA LYS A 107 6.60 4.30 23.04
C LYS A 107 7.21 2.93 22.70
N GLY A 108 7.88 2.86 21.54
CA GLY A 108 8.73 1.73 21.18
C GLY A 108 8.01 0.40 20.92
N VAL A 109 8.45 -0.65 21.61
CA VAL A 109 8.01 -2.04 21.38
C VAL A 109 6.52 -2.27 21.63
N TYR A 110 5.90 -1.50 22.52
CA TYR A 110 4.46 -1.61 22.83
C TYR A 110 3.59 -1.23 21.63
N LEU A 111 4.02 -0.30 20.80
CA LEU A 111 3.33 0.06 19.57
C LEU A 111 3.33 -1.10 18.58
N SER A 112 4.46 -1.77 18.41
CA SER A 112 4.59 -2.92 17.52
C SER A 112 3.69 -4.08 17.95
N LEU A 113 3.61 -4.35 19.26
CA LEU A 113 2.74 -5.40 19.81
C LEU A 113 1.24 -5.08 19.58
N THR A 114 0.83 -3.83 19.79
CA THR A 114 -0.55 -3.40 19.56
C THR A 114 -0.92 -3.52 18.08
N THR A 115 0.00 -3.18 17.18
CA THR A 115 -0.23 -3.24 15.74
C THR A 115 -0.27 -4.69 15.22
N ILE A 116 0.52 -5.60 15.80
CA ILE A 116 0.44 -7.05 15.52
C ILE A 116 -0.91 -7.59 15.98
N GLY A 117 -1.34 -7.27 17.21
CA GLY A 117 -2.63 -7.70 17.74
C GLY A 117 -3.82 -7.23 16.90
N PHE A 118 -3.69 -6.12 16.19
CA PHE A 118 -4.71 -5.65 15.26
C PHE A 118 -4.71 -6.43 13.94
N SER A 119 -3.58 -6.99 13.51
CA SER A 119 -3.47 -7.70 12.23
C SER A 119 -3.90 -9.18 12.30
N GLU A 120 -4.11 -9.76 13.50
CA GLU A 120 -4.68 -11.09 13.72
C GLU A 120 -6.21 -11.06 13.60
#